data_29d55fc6668f78627c60421b4ecbde10
#
_entry.id   29d55fc6668f78627c60421b4ecbde10
#
_cell.length_a   1.000
_cell.length_b   1.000
_cell.length_c   1.000
_cell.angle_alpha   90.00
_cell.angle_beta   90.00
_cell.angle_gamma   90.00
#
_symmetry.space_group_name_H-M   'P 1'
#
loop_
_entity.id
_entity.type
_entity.pdbx_description
1 polymer ?
#
loop_
_entity_poly.entity_id
_entity_poly.type
_entity_poly.pdbx_seq_one_letter_code
_entity_poly.pdbx_strand_id
1 'polypeptide(L)' 'MDSIVEVLVNRDGMSESNAHDMVKDFQDRLYSGEIDPFEAGEEFLDEFGLEEDYLLGLLY' A
#
# COMPACT_ATOMS: atom_id res chain seq x y z
N MET A 1 1.50 -0.45 -13.89
CA MET A 1 0.98 -1.65 -13.24
C MET A 1 1.41 -1.70 -11.79
N ASP A 2 0.49 -1.98 -10.88
CA ASP A 2 0.76 -1.96 -9.45
C ASP A 2 1.11 -3.33 -8.93
N SER A 3 2.38 -3.54 -8.61
CA SER A 3 2.83 -4.79 -8.00
C SER A 3 2.08 -5.08 -6.70
N ILE A 4 1.74 -4.03 -5.97
CA ILE A 4 1.03 -4.17 -4.70
C ILE A 4 -0.35 -4.75 -4.92
N VAL A 5 -1.09 -4.23 -5.89
CA VAL A 5 -2.43 -4.74 -6.20
C VAL A 5 -2.35 -6.19 -6.63
N GLU A 6 -1.39 -6.54 -7.47
CA GLU A 6 -1.20 -7.91 -7.90
C GLU A 6 -0.94 -8.85 -6.73
N VAL A 7 -0.08 -8.43 -5.80
CA VAL A 7 0.23 -9.24 -4.63
C VAL A 7 -1.00 -9.43 -3.75
N LEU A 8 -1.76 -8.37 -3.52
CA LEU A 8 -2.96 -8.46 -2.70
C LEU A 8 -4.01 -9.38 -3.32
N VAL A 9 -4.16 -9.30 -4.63
CA VAL A 9 -5.11 -10.17 -5.34
C VAL A 9 -4.65 -11.62 -5.30
N ASN A 10 -3.38 -11.87 -5.61
CA ASN A 10 -2.88 -13.23 -5.73
C ASN A 10 -2.56 -13.89 -4.39
N ARG A 11 -2.00 -13.14 -3.46
CA ARG A 11 -1.60 -13.70 -2.16
C ARG A 11 -2.76 -13.76 -1.19
N ASP A 12 -3.51 -12.66 -1.08
CA ASP A 12 -4.57 -12.52 -0.08
C ASP A 12 -5.97 -12.84 -0.61
N GLY A 13 -6.09 -13.10 -1.90
CA GLY A 13 -7.37 -13.43 -2.49
C GLY A 13 -8.35 -12.26 -2.54
N MET A 14 -7.84 -11.03 -2.50
CA MET A 14 -8.68 -9.83 -2.59
C MET A 14 -9.16 -9.61 -4.02
N SER A 15 -10.33 -8.97 -4.16
CA SER A 15 -10.76 -8.51 -5.47
C SER A 15 -9.88 -7.33 -5.88
N GLU A 16 -9.75 -7.11 -7.18
CA GLU A 16 -8.97 -5.97 -7.69
C GLU A 16 -9.50 -4.66 -7.14
N SER A 17 -10.82 -4.52 -7.09
CA SER A 17 -11.47 -3.32 -6.59
C SER A 17 -11.08 -3.04 -5.13
N ASN A 18 -11.15 -4.06 -4.29
CA ASN A 18 -10.77 -3.92 -2.89
C ASN A 18 -9.30 -3.61 -2.72
N ALA A 19 -8.46 -4.28 -3.51
CA ALA A 19 -7.02 -4.03 -3.46
C ALA A 19 -6.68 -2.59 -3.85
N HIS A 20 -7.31 -2.08 -4.92
CA HIS A 20 -7.12 -0.70 -5.33
C HIS A 20 -7.58 0.29 -4.27
N ASP A 21 -8.73 0.02 -3.66
CA ASP A 21 -9.26 0.89 -2.61
C ASP A 21 -8.32 0.95 -1.41
N MET A 22 -7.76 -0.18 -1.03
CA MET A 22 -6.83 -0.25 0.09
C MET A 22 -5.56 0.54 -0.18
N VAL A 23 -5.01 0.40 -1.38
CA VAL A 23 -3.81 1.13 -1.80
C VAL A 23 -4.09 2.62 -1.85
N LYS A 24 -5.21 3.00 -2.44
CA LYS A 24 -5.59 4.40 -2.56
C LYS A 24 -5.80 5.04 -1.20
N ASP A 25 -6.44 4.33 -0.28
CA ASP A 25 -6.67 4.84 1.06
C ASP A 25 -5.33 5.11 1.77
N PHE A 26 -4.38 4.21 1.63
CA PHE A 26 -3.05 4.39 2.21
C PHE A 26 -2.35 5.61 1.60
N GLN A 27 -2.40 5.75 0.27
CA GLN A 27 -1.82 6.90 -0.41
C GLN A 27 -2.43 8.21 0.05
N ASP A 28 -3.75 8.25 0.18
CA ASP A 28 -4.46 9.45 0.61
C ASP A 28 -4.02 9.86 2.01
N ARG A 29 -3.88 8.91 2.91
CA ARG A 29 -3.43 9.20 4.27
C ARG A 29 -1.99 9.68 4.29
N LEU A 30 -1.16 9.11 3.44
CA LEU A 30 0.23 9.51 3.35
C LEU A 30 0.37 10.95 2.83
N TYR A 31 -0.38 11.29 1.79
CA TYR A 31 -0.33 12.62 1.20
C TYR A 31 -0.99 13.68 2.07
N SER A 32 -1.99 13.31 2.86
CA SER A 32 -2.66 14.26 3.75
C SER A 32 -1.84 14.56 5.01
N GLY A 33 -0.78 13.80 5.24
CA GLY A 33 0.04 13.96 6.44
C GLY A 33 -0.45 13.16 7.63
N GLU A 34 -1.48 12.35 7.46
CA GLU A 34 -1.99 11.50 8.52
C GLU A 34 -0.97 10.43 8.92
N ILE A 35 -0.21 9.95 7.93
CA ILE A 35 0.90 9.02 8.15
C ILE A 35 2.19 9.77 7.96
N ASP A 36 3.05 9.74 8.98
CA ASP A 36 4.37 10.37 8.91
C ASP A 36 5.21 9.63 7.87
N PRO A 37 5.85 10.34 6.92
CA PRO A 37 6.70 9.71 5.91
C PRO A 37 7.80 8.81 6.50
N PHE A 38 8.31 9.15 7.67
CA PHE A 38 9.33 8.35 8.33
C PHE A 38 8.80 7.06 8.90
N GLU A 39 7.50 7.02 9.19
CA GLU A 39 6.85 5.84 9.73
C GLU A 39 6.06 5.08 8.65
N ALA A 40 6.00 5.63 7.45
CA ALA A 40 5.22 5.03 6.36
C ALA A 40 5.63 3.60 6.05
N GLY A 41 6.92 3.30 6.13
CA GLY A 41 7.41 1.94 5.89
C GLY A 41 6.87 0.94 6.89
N GLU A 42 6.82 1.31 8.16
CA GLU A 42 6.29 0.45 9.23
C GLU A 42 4.79 0.27 9.09
N GLU A 43 4.08 1.36 8.82
CA GLU A 43 2.64 1.31 8.60
C GLU A 43 2.30 0.44 7.40
N PHE A 44 3.08 0.57 6.35
CA PHE A 44 2.90 -0.21 5.14
C PHE A 44 3.09 -1.70 5.42
N LEU A 45 4.15 -2.05 6.13
CA LEU A 45 4.43 -3.43 6.50
C LEU A 45 3.30 -3.99 7.37
N ASP A 46 2.82 -3.22 8.33
CA ASP A 46 1.74 -3.62 9.23
C ASP A 46 0.43 -3.86 8.47
N GLU A 47 0.11 -2.96 7.54
CA GLU A 47 -1.17 -2.98 6.85
C GLU A 47 -1.20 -3.98 5.71
N PHE A 48 -0.12 -4.04 4.94
CA PHE A 48 -0.07 -4.87 3.74
C PHE A 48 0.76 -6.14 3.90
N GLY A 49 1.64 -6.17 4.89
CA GLY A 49 2.55 -7.29 5.07
C GLY A 49 3.57 -7.38 3.94
N LEU A 50 3.91 -6.25 3.35
CA LEU A 50 4.84 -6.18 2.23
C LEU A 50 6.06 -5.35 2.61
N GLU A 51 7.16 -5.61 1.91
CA GLU A 51 8.39 -4.88 2.14
C GLU A 51 8.28 -3.43 1.68
N GLU A 52 9.14 -2.60 2.28
CA GLU A 52 9.23 -1.18 2.00
C GLU A 52 9.47 -0.86 0.52
N ASP A 53 10.10 -1.79 -0.19
CA ASP A 53 10.36 -1.64 -1.62
C ASP A 53 9.08 -1.40 -2.43
N TYR A 54 7.99 -2.02 -2.01
CA TYR A 54 6.70 -1.84 -2.67
C TYR A 54 6.15 -0.44 -2.45
N LEU A 55 6.49 0.16 -1.29
CA LEU A 55 6.06 1.51 -0.98
C LEU A 55 6.66 2.52 -1.96
N LEU A 56 7.89 2.28 -2.40
CA LEU A 56 8.54 3.16 -3.37
C LEU A 56 7.74 3.23 -4.67
N GLY A 57 7.09 2.14 -5.04
CA GLY A 57 6.23 2.10 -6.21
C GLY A 57 4.98 2.98 -6.08
N LEU A 58 4.57 3.29 -4.87
CA LEU A 58 3.45 4.19 -4.62
C LEU A 58 3.86 5.65 -4.68
N LEU A 59 5.10 5.94 -4.34
CA LEU A 59 5.61 7.32 -4.26
C LEU A 59 6.18 7.82 -5.57
N TYR A 60 6.58 6.92 -6.44
CA TYR A 60 7.20 7.25 -7.74
C TYR A 60 6.44 6.58 -8.92
#